data_a6be492ff305154273bbe0792992b673
#
_entry.id   a6be492ff305154273bbe0792992b673
#
_cell.length_a   1.000
_cell.length_b   1.000
_cell.length_c   1.000
_cell.angle_alpha   90.00
_cell.angle_beta   90.00
_cell.angle_gamma   90.00
#
_symmetry.space_group_name_H-M   'P 1'
#
loop_
_entity.id
_entity.type
_entity.pdbx_description
1 polymer ?
#
loop_
_entity_poly.entity_id
_entity_poly.type
_entity_poly.pdbx_seq_one_letter_code
_entity_poly.pdbx_strand_id
1 'polypeptide(L)'
;MKVIYFLTFATSLALLIPANAGAFECPKHFKEAQAAIDKVSEDMKSMGKGVSKRDHALVHALLDDAKMLLAGAKHNHEKPQGDYDHGRAIAKAEAARGSAVAADILHFKYMRK
;
A
#
# COMPACT_ATOMS: atom_id res chain seq x y z
N MET A 1 -17.96 -35.16 57.10
CA MET A 1 -17.65 -33.88 56.34
C MET A 1 -17.19 -34.25 54.94
N LYS A 2 -18.03 -34.00 53.94
CA LYS A 2 -17.65 -34.24 52.52
C LYS A 2 -17.14 -32.92 51.98
N VAL A 3 -15.85 -32.89 51.67
CA VAL A 3 -15.22 -31.74 50.98
C VAL A 3 -15.46 -31.90 49.49
N ILE A 4 -16.28 -31.03 48.93
CA ILE A 4 -16.55 -30.95 47.49
C ILE A 4 -15.46 -30.06 46.89
N TYR A 5 -14.52 -30.66 46.16
CA TYR A 5 -13.56 -29.93 45.33
C TYR A 5 -14.27 -29.47 44.05
N PHE A 6 -14.55 -28.16 43.97
CA PHE A 6 -14.93 -27.51 42.73
C PHE A 6 -13.67 -27.37 41.85
N LEU A 7 -13.59 -28.23 40.86
CA LEU A 7 -12.58 -28.12 39.80
C LEU A 7 -13.04 -27.00 38.85
N THR A 8 -12.52 -25.80 39.03
CA THR A 8 -12.72 -24.71 38.07
C THR A 8 -11.88 -24.99 36.83
N PHE A 9 -12.54 -25.48 35.78
CA PHE A 9 -11.97 -25.64 34.45
C PHE A 9 -11.88 -24.24 33.84
N ALA A 10 -10.70 -23.62 33.97
CA ALA A 10 -10.39 -22.37 33.23
C ALA A 10 -10.20 -22.74 31.75
N THR A 11 -11.24 -22.60 30.97
CA THR A 11 -11.17 -22.64 29.51
C THR A 11 -10.43 -21.40 29.03
N SER A 12 -9.13 -21.56 28.81
CA SER A 12 -8.32 -20.58 28.08
C SER A 12 -8.83 -20.57 26.63
N LEU A 13 -9.70 -19.61 26.31
CA LEU A 13 -10.07 -19.28 24.94
C LEU A 13 -8.86 -18.65 24.30
N ALA A 14 -7.99 -19.45 23.72
CA ALA A 14 -6.93 -18.98 22.86
C ALA A 14 -7.59 -18.31 21.66
N LEU A 15 -7.55 -16.98 21.62
CA LEU A 15 -7.89 -16.19 20.45
C LEU A 15 -6.89 -16.59 19.35
N LEU A 16 -7.28 -17.55 18.53
CA LEU A 16 -6.63 -17.86 17.26
C LEU A 16 -6.84 -16.65 16.35
N ILE A 17 -5.96 -15.65 16.48
CA ILE A 17 -5.83 -14.60 15.48
C ILE A 17 -5.32 -15.32 14.24
N PRO A 18 -6.09 -15.38 13.15
CA PRO A 18 -5.62 -16.04 11.95
C PRO A 18 -4.33 -15.36 11.48
N ALA A 19 -3.26 -16.14 11.34
CA ALA A 19 -1.95 -15.68 10.87
C ALA A 19 -1.99 -14.98 9.50
N ASN A 20 -3.12 -15.05 8.81
CA ASN A 20 -3.37 -14.48 7.49
C ASN A 20 -4.16 -13.16 7.49
N ALA A 21 -4.44 -12.53 8.65
CA ALA A 21 -5.21 -11.28 8.71
C ALA A 21 -4.59 -10.17 7.81
N GLY A 22 -3.25 -10.06 7.75
CA GLY A 22 -2.54 -9.12 6.88
C GLY A 22 -2.68 -9.41 5.38
N ALA A 23 -2.82 -10.70 4.98
CA ALA A 23 -2.95 -11.08 3.58
C ALA A 23 -4.26 -10.59 2.95
N PHE A 24 -5.34 -10.51 3.72
CA PHE A 24 -6.65 -10.04 3.25
C PHE A 24 -6.71 -8.52 3.03
N GLU A 25 -5.86 -7.76 3.68
CA GLU A 25 -5.80 -6.30 3.53
C GLU A 25 -4.95 -5.86 2.34
N CYS A 26 -3.95 -6.65 1.93
CA CYS A 26 -3.06 -6.32 0.82
C CYS A 26 -3.80 -5.89 -0.46
N PRO A 27 -4.83 -6.60 -0.95
CA PRO A 27 -5.54 -6.22 -2.18
C PRO A 27 -6.18 -4.84 -2.12
N LYS A 28 -6.67 -4.41 -0.95
CA LYS A 28 -7.23 -3.08 -0.76
C LYS A 28 -6.16 -2.01 -0.95
N HIS A 29 -5.01 -2.15 -0.31
CA HIS A 29 -3.89 -1.23 -0.43
C HIS A 29 -3.34 -1.18 -1.87
N PHE A 30 -3.28 -2.32 -2.55
CA PHE A 30 -2.88 -2.38 -3.96
C PHE A 30 -3.84 -1.62 -4.86
N LYS A 31 -5.14 -1.77 -4.64
CA LYS A 31 -6.17 -1.06 -5.39
C LYS A 31 -6.09 0.45 -5.18
N GLU A 32 -5.89 0.90 -3.96
CA GLU A 32 -5.75 2.32 -3.63
C GLU A 32 -4.48 2.92 -4.25
N ALA A 33 -3.35 2.21 -4.18
CA ALA A 33 -2.11 2.64 -4.83
C ALA A 33 -2.24 2.67 -6.37
N GLN A 34 -2.87 1.65 -6.97
CA GLN A 34 -3.11 1.61 -8.40
C GLN A 34 -3.99 2.77 -8.85
N ALA A 35 -5.06 3.07 -8.12
CA ALA A 35 -5.95 4.19 -8.44
C ALA A 35 -5.23 5.54 -8.41
N ALA A 36 -4.33 5.75 -7.44
CA ALA A 36 -3.51 6.95 -7.38
C ALA A 36 -2.53 7.04 -8.57
N ILE A 37 -1.90 5.94 -8.95
CA ILE A 37 -1.01 5.85 -10.12
C ILE A 37 -1.78 6.15 -11.41
N ASP A 38 -2.94 5.54 -11.59
CA ASP A 38 -3.78 5.70 -12.78
C ASP A 38 -4.24 7.14 -12.95
N LYS A 39 -4.69 7.78 -11.84
CA LYS A 39 -5.07 9.18 -11.83
C LYS A 39 -3.95 10.08 -12.33
N VAL A 40 -2.75 9.96 -11.77
CA VAL A 40 -1.62 10.79 -12.19
C VAL A 40 -1.21 10.50 -13.63
N SER A 41 -1.22 9.23 -14.03
CA SER A 41 -0.89 8.83 -15.40
C SER A 41 -1.84 9.45 -16.42
N GLU A 42 -3.13 9.57 -16.08
CA GLU A 42 -4.13 10.20 -16.94
C GLU A 42 -3.95 11.72 -16.95
N ASP A 43 -3.78 12.34 -15.78
CA ASP A 43 -3.55 13.78 -15.65
C ASP A 43 -2.29 14.22 -16.41
N MET A 44 -1.24 13.42 -16.43
CA MET A 44 -0.02 13.71 -17.18
C MET A 44 -0.20 13.76 -18.69
N LYS A 45 -1.18 13.08 -19.25
CA LYS A 45 -1.48 13.16 -20.70
C LYS A 45 -1.93 14.56 -21.12
N SER A 46 -2.56 15.29 -20.22
CA SER A 46 -3.00 16.67 -20.41
C SER A 46 -1.99 17.72 -19.94
N MET A 47 -0.80 17.30 -19.49
CA MET A 47 0.27 18.19 -19.02
C MET A 47 0.73 19.10 -20.15
N GLY A 48 0.47 20.41 -20.00
CA GLY A 48 0.62 21.38 -21.07
C GLY A 48 2.06 21.69 -21.45
N LYS A 49 2.25 22.31 -22.60
CA LYS A 49 3.56 22.72 -23.15
C LYS A 49 4.31 23.75 -22.28
N GLY A 50 3.66 24.38 -21.30
CA GLY A 50 4.26 25.37 -20.41
C GLY A 50 5.05 24.78 -19.23
N VAL A 51 5.04 23.46 -19.03
CA VAL A 51 5.78 22.80 -17.95
C VAL A 51 7.23 22.60 -18.38
N SER A 52 8.18 22.95 -17.49
CA SER A 52 9.60 22.75 -17.79
C SER A 52 9.91 21.27 -17.95
N LYS A 53 10.93 20.94 -18.77
CA LYS A 53 11.39 19.56 -18.94
C LYS A 53 11.85 18.95 -17.62
N ARG A 54 12.43 19.76 -16.72
CA ARG A 54 12.86 19.33 -15.39
C ARG A 54 11.68 18.92 -14.52
N ASP A 55 10.64 19.75 -14.48
CA ASP A 55 9.46 19.51 -13.66
C ASP A 55 8.67 18.31 -14.18
N HIS A 56 8.57 18.18 -15.48
CA HIS A 56 7.97 17.02 -16.12
C HIS A 56 8.73 15.73 -15.78
N ALA A 57 10.06 15.76 -15.84
CA ALA A 57 10.91 14.62 -15.47
C ALA A 57 10.75 14.23 -14.00
N LEU A 58 10.58 15.21 -13.09
CA LEU A 58 10.39 14.97 -11.68
C LEU A 58 9.05 14.26 -11.39
N VAL A 59 7.96 14.69 -12.04
CA VAL A 59 6.66 14.01 -11.92
C VAL A 59 6.74 12.59 -12.47
N HIS A 60 7.41 12.39 -13.59
CA HIS A 60 7.64 11.04 -14.14
C HIS A 60 8.43 10.14 -13.20
N ALA A 61 9.51 10.64 -12.59
CA ALA A 61 10.33 9.88 -11.65
C ALA A 61 9.50 9.40 -10.45
N LEU A 62 8.68 10.26 -9.86
CA LEU A 62 7.79 9.88 -8.75
C LEU A 62 6.74 8.85 -9.17
N LEU A 63 6.22 8.95 -10.37
CA LEU A 63 5.27 7.99 -10.90
C LEU A 63 5.92 6.63 -11.18
N ASP A 64 7.13 6.61 -11.69
CA ASP A 64 7.89 5.37 -11.92
C ASP A 64 8.26 4.70 -10.60
N ASP A 65 8.66 5.47 -9.57
CA ASP A 65 8.88 4.96 -8.21
C ASP A 65 7.61 4.33 -7.64
N ALA A 66 6.46 4.97 -7.81
CA ALA A 66 5.18 4.43 -7.38
C ALA A 66 4.87 3.08 -8.06
N LYS A 67 5.09 2.97 -9.35
CA LYS A 67 4.87 1.72 -10.11
C LYS A 67 5.81 0.61 -9.64
N MET A 68 7.09 0.91 -9.42
CA MET A 68 8.09 -0.04 -8.91
C MET A 68 7.72 -0.54 -7.51
N LEU A 69 7.34 0.36 -6.62
CA LEU A 69 6.93 0.02 -5.26
C LEU A 69 5.69 -0.87 -5.26
N LEU A 70 4.69 -0.56 -6.09
CA LEU A 70 3.48 -1.39 -6.20
C LEU A 70 3.79 -2.78 -6.77
N ALA A 71 4.67 -2.87 -7.77
CA ALA A 71 5.11 -4.15 -8.31
C ALA A 71 5.82 -4.99 -7.23
N GLY A 72 6.71 -4.37 -6.44
CA GLY A 72 7.37 -5.02 -5.31
C GLY A 72 6.41 -5.44 -4.20
N ALA A 73 5.36 -4.64 -3.95
CA ALA A 73 4.30 -4.98 -3.01
C ALA A 73 3.54 -6.24 -3.43
N LYS A 74 3.11 -6.31 -4.69
CA LYS A 74 2.43 -7.48 -5.27
C LYS A 74 3.31 -8.72 -5.22
N HIS A 75 4.60 -8.59 -5.54
CA HIS A 75 5.56 -9.70 -5.46
C HIS A 75 5.68 -10.25 -4.03
N ASN A 76 5.82 -9.39 -3.02
CA ASN A 76 5.87 -9.82 -1.63
C ASN A 76 4.59 -10.53 -1.16
N HIS A 77 3.45 -10.13 -1.70
CA HIS A 77 2.16 -10.75 -1.40
C HIS A 77 2.00 -12.12 -2.08
N GLU A 78 2.39 -12.22 -3.36
CA GLU A 78 2.21 -13.43 -4.18
C GLU A 78 3.22 -14.53 -3.83
N LYS A 79 4.43 -14.14 -3.42
CA LYS A 79 5.55 -15.05 -3.10
C LYS A 79 6.16 -14.73 -1.74
N PRO A 80 5.36 -14.80 -0.65
CA PRO A 80 5.87 -14.50 0.68
C PRO A 80 6.87 -15.57 1.13
N GLN A 81 7.95 -15.14 1.73
CA GLN A 81 8.94 -16.03 2.38
C GLN A 81 8.66 -16.20 3.88
N GLY A 82 7.70 -15.45 4.40
CA GLY A 82 7.23 -15.49 5.78
C GLY A 82 6.10 -14.50 6.02
N ASP A 83 5.49 -14.54 7.20
CA ASP A 83 4.35 -13.68 7.56
C ASP A 83 4.68 -12.18 7.49
N TYR A 84 5.95 -11.85 7.74
CA TYR A 84 6.44 -10.48 7.65
C TYR A 84 6.30 -9.87 6.24
N ASP A 85 6.31 -10.68 5.20
CA ASP A 85 6.24 -10.19 3.82
C ASP A 85 4.89 -9.60 3.47
N HIS A 86 3.80 -10.03 4.10
CA HIS A 86 2.49 -9.38 3.95
C HIS A 86 2.50 -7.95 4.52
N GLY A 87 3.12 -7.75 5.68
CA GLY A 87 3.32 -6.42 6.25
C GLY A 87 4.19 -5.52 5.34
N ARG A 88 5.26 -6.08 4.77
CA ARG A 88 6.11 -5.39 3.79
C ARG A 88 5.35 -5.04 2.52
N ALA A 89 4.45 -5.91 2.06
CA ALA A 89 3.62 -5.65 0.90
C ALA A 89 2.70 -4.44 1.13
N ILE A 90 2.05 -4.35 2.30
CA ILE A 90 1.23 -3.19 2.67
C ILE A 90 2.08 -1.93 2.74
N ALA A 91 3.22 -1.95 3.42
CA ALA A 91 4.12 -0.81 3.54
C ALA A 91 4.60 -0.28 2.18
N LYS A 92 4.96 -1.18 1.25
CA LYS A 92 5.33 -0.83 -0.12
C LYS A 92 4.16 -0.24 -0.91
N ALA A 93 2.96 -0.78 -0.76
CA ALA A 93 1.77 -0.24 -1.42
C ALA A 93 1.43 1.16 -0.92
N GLU A 94 1.53 1.42 0.38
CA GLU A 94 1.35 2.75 0.95
C GLU A 94 2.43 3.73 0.48
N ALA A 95 3.69 3.30 0.39
CA ALA A 95 4.76 4.11 -0.18
C ALA A 95 4.51 4.42 -1.67
N ALA A 96 4.01 3.46 -2.44
CA ALA A 96 3.61 3.64 -3.83
C ALA A 96 2.51 4.72 -3.96
N ARG A 97 1.49 4.62 -3.13
CA ARG A 97 0.42 5.60 -3.07
C ARG A 97 0.95 6.99 -2.72
N GLY A 98 1.83 7.10 -1.74
CA GLY A 98 2.47 8.35 -1.34
C GLY A 98 3.27 9.00 -2.47
N SER A 99 4.07 8.23 -3.22
CA SER A 99 4.82 8.73 -4.37
C SER A 99 3.89 9.22 -5.50
N ALA A 100 2.80 8.50 -5.77
CA ALA A 100 1.81 8.91 -6.77
C ALA A 100 1.08 10.19 -6.33
N VAL A 101 0.71 10.32 -5.06
CA VAL A 101 0.10 11.54 -4.52
C VAL A 101 1.07 12.73 -4.60
N ALA A 102 2.35 12.52 -4.32
CA ALA A 102 3.37 13.55 -4.47
C ALA A 102 3.49 14.03 -5.93
N ALA A 103 3.46 13.10 -6.89
CA ALA A 103 3.43 13.42 -8.31
C ALA A 103 2.18 14.23 -8.70
N ASP A 104 1.02 13.88 -8.17
CA ASP A 104 -0.24 14.60 -8.39
C ASP A 104 -0.18 16.03 -7.86
N ILE A 105 0.35 16.23 -6.66
CA ILE A 105 0.52 17.56 -6.06
C ILE A 105 1.43 18.44 -6.93
N LEU A 106 2.56 17.89 -7.40
CA LEU A 106 3.47 18.60 -8.28
C LEU A 106 2.82 18.94 -9.61
N HIS A 107 2.10 17.99 -10.21
CA HIS A 107 1.35 18.22 -11.45
C HIS A 107 0.35 19.38 -11.29
N PHE A 108 -0.45 19.38 -10.24
CA PHE A 108 -1.43 20.44 -9.96
C PHE A 108 -0.76 21.81 -9.76
N LYS A 109 0.35 21.84 -9.06
CA LYS A 109 1.08 23.10 -8.81
C LYS A 109 1.56 23.74 -10.11
N TYR A 110 1.94 22.95 -11.09
CA TYR A 110 2.47 23.46 -12.37
C TYR A 110 1.41 23.68 -13.44
N MET A 111 0.30 22.98 -13.39
CA MET A 111 -0.81 23.15 -14.35
C MET A 111 -1.68 24.40 -14.08
N ARG A 112 -1.68 24.92 -12.87
CA ARG A 112 -2.46 26.09 -12.48
C ARG A 112 -1.76 27.43 -12.71
N LYS A 113 -0.59 27.45 -13.30
CA LYS A 113 0.11 28.67 -13.72
C LYS A 113 -0.21 28.96 -15.19
#